data_586835240ea73c28f00390b4b88f04b3
#
_entry.id   586835240ea73c28f00390b4b88f04b3
#
_cell.length_a   1.000
_cell.length_b   1.000
_cell.length_c   1.000
_cell.angle_alpha   90.00
_cell.angle_beta   90.00
_cell.angle_gamma   90.00
#
_symmetry.space_group_name_H-M   'P 1'
#
loop_
_entity.id
_entity.type
_entity.pdbx_description
1 polymer ?
#
loop_
_entity_poly.entity_id
_entity_poly.type
_entity_poly.pdbx_seq_one_letter_code
_entity_poly.pdbx_strand_id
1 'polypeptide(L)'
;MTTGLTLVSDPGDDGDRVLAVTGEIDMSNAAEFGAALDRELAAGPAVTVDLTGVTYLDSAGVAVLFDRAADHDLRLLAPRLLDRVLRVSGLTQVAKVMIR
;
A
#
# COMPACT_ATOMS: atom_id res chain seq x y z
N MET A 1 -0.22 7.85 -22.27
CA MET A 1 -1.17 8.21 -21.25
C MET A 1 -0.90 7.50 -19.97
N THR A 2 -0.81 8.22 -18.91
CA THR A 2 -0.55 7.62 -17.62
C THR A 2 -1.81 7.01 -17.05
N THR A 3 -1.68 5.81 -16.54
CA THR A 3 -2.74 5.22 -15.75
C THR A 3 -2.93 6.05 -14.51
N GLY A 4 -4.17 6.34 -14.19
CA GLY A 4 -4.45 7.14 -13.03
C GLY A 4 -4.07 6.42 -11.75
N LEU A 5 -3.27 7.08 -10.94
CA LEU A 5 -3.03 6.66 -9.57
C LEU A 5 -3.69 7.72 -8.69
N THR A 6 -4.62 7.29 -7.87
CA THR A 6 -5.28 8.20 -6.93
C THR A 6 -4.92 7.78 -5.51
N LEU A 7 -4.48 8.76 -4.73
CA LEU A 7 -4.06 8.55 -3.35
C LEU A 7 -4.89 9.46 -2.45
N VAL A 8 -5.62 8.86 -1.51
CA VAL A 8 -6.47 9.60 -0.58
C VAL A 8 -6.07 9.25 0.84
N SER A 9 -5.70 10.27 1.60
CA SER A 9 -5.35 10.11 3.00
C SER A 9 -6.59 10.28 3.86
N ASP A 10 -6.80 9.36 4.80
CA ASP A 10 -7.91 9.40 5.73
C ASP A 10 -7.36 9.17 7.14
N PRO A 11 -7.68 10.03 8.11
CA PRO A 11 -7.16 9.83 9.47
C PRO A 11 -7.66 8.56 10.15
N GLY A 12 -8.75 7.95 9.64
CA GLY A 12 -9.26 6.73 10.27
C GLY A 12 -9.77 6.97 11.68
N ASP A 13 -10.22 5.88 12.31
CA ASP A 13 -10.68 5.92 13.69
C ASP A 13 -9.51 5.63 14.64
N ASP A 14 -9.58 6.12 15.86
CA ASP A 14 -8.62 5.83 16.93
C ASP A 14 -7.18 6.22 16.62
N GLY A 15 -7.00 7.23 15.76
CA GLY A 15 -5.66 7.71 15.41
C GLY A 15 -4.94 6.89 14.36
N ASP A 16 -5.56 5.81 13.87
CA ASP A 16 -5.00 5.05 12.77
C ASP A 16 -5.06 5.87 11.48
N ARG A 17 -4.09 5.63 10.60
CA ARG A 17 -4.03 6.31 9.32
C ARG A 17 -4.40 5.32 8.23
N VAL A 18 -5.18 5.79 7.25
CA VAL A 18 -5.53 4.98 6.08
C VAL A 18 -5.11 5.72 4.83
N LEU A 19 -4.34 5.05 3.99
CA LEU A 19 -4.02 5.56 2.66
C LEU A 19 -4.78 4.71 1.65
N ALA A 20 -5.80 5.28 1.04
CA ALA A 20 -6.58 4.59 0.03
C ALA A 20 -5.95 4.83 -1.34
N VAL A 21 -5.69 3.74 -2.06
CA VAL A 21 -5.01 3.78 -3.35
C VAL A 21 -5.92 3.16 -4.40
N THR A 22 -6.10 3.84 -5.53
CA THR A 22 -6.84 3.30 -6.66
C THR A 22 -6.04 3.45 -7.92
N GLY A 23 -6.21 2.50 -8.85
CA GLY A 23 -5.54 2.53 -10.13
C GLY A 23 -4.46 1.49 -10.24
N GLU A 24 -3.35 1.85 -10.86
CA GLU A 24 -2.23 0.94 -11.09
C GLU A 24 -0.97 1.50 -10.46
N ILE A 25 -0.23 0.64 -9.79
CA ILE A 25 1.06 1.01 -9.18
C ILE A 25 2.15 0.33 -9.99
N ASP A 26 2.99 1.13 -10.63
CA ASP A 26 4.08 0.64 -11.45
C ASP A 26 5.32 1.53 -11.29
N MET A 27 6.33 1.28 -12.09
CA MET A 27 7.60 2.00 -12.03
C MET A 27 7.43 3.50 -12.22
N SER A 28 6.42 3.92 -13.02
CA SER A 28 6.23 5.34 -13.34
C SER A 28 5.69 6.14 -12.16
N ASN A 29 5.04 5.49 -11.20
CA ASN A 29 4.42 6.19 -10.06
C ASN A 29 4.78 5.62 -8.70
N ALA A 30 5.67 4.63 -8.64
CA ALA A 30 6.06 4.04 -7.37
C ALA A 30 6.68 5.06 -6.40
N ALA A 31 7.44 6.02 -6.90
CA ALA A 31 8.02 7.06 -6.05
C ALA A 31 6.95 7.95 -5.44
N GLU A 32 5.93 8.29 -6.20
CA GLU A 32 4.80 9.07 -5.71
C GLU A 32 4.04 8.30 -4.63
N PHE A 33 3.79 7.03 -4.87
CA PHE A 33 3.16 6.15 -3.89
C PHE A 33 3.97 6.07 -2.61
N GLY A 34 5.29 5.87 -2.74
CA GLY A 34 6.19 5.80 -1.58
C GLY A 34 6.20 7.07 -0.77
N ALA A 35 6.21 8.24 -1.44
CA ALA A 35 6.19 9.51 -0.74
C ALA A 35 4.88 9.72 0.03
N ALA A 36 3.76 9.32 -0.56
CA ALA A 36 2.47 9.41 0.12
C ALA A 36 2.43 8.50 1.35
N LEU A 37 2.95 7.29 1.21
CA LEU A 37 3.01 6.34 2.33
C LEU A 37 3.91 6.86 3.44
N ASP A 38 5.05 7.45 3.10
CA ASP A 38 5.97 8.02 4.09
C ASP A 38 5.30 9.13 4.89
N ARG A 39 4.47 9.95 4.25
CA ARG A 39 3.74 11.00 4.95
C ARG A 39 2.76 10.41 5.97
N GLU A 40 2.08 9.32 5.62
CA GLU A 40 1.17 8.66 6.55
C GLU A 40 1.95 8.05 7.72
N LEU A 41 3.08 7.42 7.44
CA LEU A 41 3.90 6.79 8.47
C LEU A 41 4.48 7.82 9.44
N ALA A 42 4.77 9.02 8.96
CA ALA A 42 5.24 10.10 9.81
C ALA A 42 4.12 10.68 10.67
N ALA A 43 2.87 10.51 10.29
CA ALA A 43 1.72 11.12 10.97
C ALA A 43 1.09 10.21 12.02
N GLY A 44 1.38 8.91 12.02
CA GLY A 44 0.77 7.99 12.96
C GLY A 44 1.56 6.71 13.13
N PRO A 45 1.33 5.98 14.24
CA PRO A 45 2.12 4.78 14.55
C PRO A 45 1.75 3.56 13.70
N ALA A 46 0.54 3.50 13.19
CA ALA A 46 0.08 2.40 12.37
C ALA A 46 -0.63 2.95 11.14
N VAL A 47 -0.36 2.34 10.00
CA VAL A 47 -0.95 2.77 8.73
C VAL A 47 -1.58 1.56 8.05
N THR A 48 -2.80 1.73 7.58
CA THR A 48 -3.46 0.78 6.71
C THR A 48 -3.40 1.32 5.29
N VAL A 49 -2.86 0.51 4.38
CA VAL A 49 -2.88 0.84 2.96
C VAL A 49 -4.05 0.06 2.35
N ASP A 50 -5.04 0.79 1.88
CA ASP A 50 -6.22 0.19 1.26
C ASP A 50 -5.96 0.08 -0.24
N LEU A 51 -5.67 -1.13 -0.69
CA LEU A 51 -5.38 -1.43 -2.09
C LEU A 51 -6.58 -2.03 -2.81
N THR A 52 -7.78 -1.98 -2.21
CA THR A 52 -8.94 -2.64 -2.80
C THR A 52 -9.34 -2.06 -4.15
N GLY A 53 -8.97 -0.81 -4.42
CA GLY A 53 -9.18 -0.19 -5.73
C GLY A 53 -8.01 -0.32 -6.70
N VAL A 54 -6.97 -1.07 -6.34
CA VAL A 54 -5.79 -1.25 -7.19
C VAL A 54 -6.02 -2.44 -8.12
N THR A 55 -5.79 -2.22 -9.40
CA THR A 55 -5.98 -3.25 -10.42
C THR A 55 -4.67 -3.84 -10.92
N TYR A 56 -3.54 -3.22 -10.57
CA TYR A 56 -2.23 -3.70 -11.00
C TYR A 56 -1.17 -3.25 -10.00
N LEU A 57 -0.28 -4.15 -9.64
CA LEU A 57 0.83 -3.87 -8.73
C LEU A 57 2.06 -4.65 -9.23
N ASP A 58 3.07 -3.92 -9.65
CA ASP A 58 4.30 -4.55 -10.13
C ASP A 58 5.38 -4.60 -9.03
N SER A 59 6.57 -5.08 -9.41
CA SER A 59 7.66 -5.24 -8.45
C SER A 59 8.11 -3.92 -7.83
N ALA A 60 7.98 -2.80 -8.53
CA ALA A 60 8.35 -1.51 -7.96
C ALA A 60 7.41 -1.12 -6.83
N GLY A 61 6.12 -1.36 -7.00
CA GLY A 61 5.14 -1.12 -5.94
C GLY A 61 5.32 -2.07 -4.76
N VAL A 62 5.59 -3.34 -5.06
CA VAL A 62 5.87 -4.33 -4.01
C VAL A 62 7.09 -3.91 -3.20
N ALA A 63 8.14 -3.41 -3.85
CA ALA A 63 9.35 -2.98 -3.17
C ALA A 63 9.07 -1.82 -2.21
N VAL A 64 8.23 -0.88 -2.61
CA VAL A 64 7.83 0.23 -1.74
C VAL A 64 7.18 -0.31 -0.46
N LEU A 65 6.22 -1.21 -0.61
CA LEU A 65 5.50 -1.78 0.53
C LEU A 65 6.44 -2.60 1.43
N PHE A 66 7.29 -3.42 0.82
CA PHE A 66 8.20 -4.29 1.56
C PHE A 66 9.18 -3.47 2.40
N ASP A 67 9.76 -2.44 1.79
CA ASP A 67 10.73 -1.59 2.44
C ASP A 67 10.14 -0.89 3.67
N ARG A 68 8.91 -0.37 3.56
CA ARG A 68 8.25 0.31 4.67
C ARG A 68 7.77 -0.67 5.73
N ALA A 69 7.31 -1.85 5.32
CA ALA A 69 6.83 -2.85 6.28
C ALA A 69 7.93 -3.36 7.18
N ALA A 70 9.18 -3.31 6.73
CA ALA A 70 10.32 -3.78 7.52
C ALA A 70 10.51 -2.97 8.81
N ASP A 71 10.15 -1.68 8.78
CA ASP A 71 10.42 -0.77 9.89
C ASP A 71 9.16 -0.19 10.54
N HIS A 72 7.98 -0.51 10.03
CA HIS A 72 6.74 0.10 10.50
C HIS A 72 5.63 -0.93 10.60
N ASP A 73 4.63 -0.62 11.43
CA ASP A 73 3.41 -1.42 11.53
C ASP A 73 2.51 -1.11 10.34
N LEU A 74 2.62 -1.94 9.31
CA LEU A 74 1.92 -1.73 8.06
C LEU A 74 0.86 -2.80 7.87
N ARG A 75 -0.37 -2.37 7.59
CA ARG A 75 -1.50 -3.25 7.32
C ARG A 75 -1.98 -3.01 5.91
N LEU A 76 -2.29 -4.07 5.19
CA LEU A 76 -2.75 -3.99 3.81
C LEU A 76 -4.14 -4.59 3.70
N LEU A 77 -5.06 -3.83 3.11
CA LEU A 77 -6.33 -4.35 2.64
C LEU A 77 -6.18 -4.52 1.14
N ALA A 78 -6.35 -5.73 0.63
CA ALA A 78 -6.06 -5.99 -0.76
C ALA A 78 -7.20 -6.75 -1.43
N PRO A 79 -7.41 -6.52 -2.73
CA PRO A 79 -8.40 -7.31 -3.46
C PRO A 79 -7.84 -8.70 -3.73
N ARG A 80 -8.73 -9.64 -3.99
CA ARG A 80 -8.34 -11.02 -4.29
C ARG A 80 -7.38 -11.09 -5.49
N LEU A 81 -7.53 -10.19 -6.42
CA LEU A 81 -6.66 -10.05 -7.58
C LEU A 81 -5.18 -9.96 -7.21
N LEU A 82 -4.85 -9.33 -6.08
CA LEU A 82 -3.46 -9.14 -5.67
C LEU A 82 -2.97 -10.21 -4.70
N ASP A 83 -3.81 -11.14 -4.29
CA ASP A 83 -3.46 -12.12 -3.26
C ASP A 83 -2.19 -12.88 -3.61
N ARG A 84 -2.08 -13.34 -4.86
CA ARG A 84 -0.94 -14.14 -5.28
C ARG A 84 0.37 -13.36 -5.23
N VAL A 85 0.37 -12.13 -5.77
CA VAL A 85 1.59 -11.34 -5.79
C VAL A 85 2.04 -10.97 -4.38
N LEU A 86 1.09 -10.70 -3.48
CA LEU A 86 1.42 -10.37 -2.11
C LEU A 86 2.01 -11.56 -1.37
N ARG A 87 1.51 -12.76 -1.62
CA ARG A 87 2.05 -13.97 -0.99
C ARG A 87 3.41 -14.36 -1.57
N VAL A 88 3.52 -14.35 -2.90
CA VAL A 88 4.76 -14.79 -3.58
C VAL A 88 5.90 -13.84 -3.26
N SER A 89 5.62 -12.55 -3.11
CA SER A 89 6.64 -11.56 -2.80
C SER A 89 7.14 -11.63 -1.36
N GLY A 90 6.45 -12.35 -0.49
CA GLY A 90 6.79 -12.41 0.93
C GLY A 90 6.20 -11.27 1.76
N LEU A 91 5.37 -10.41 1.17
CA LEU A 91 4.76 -9.31 1.91
C LEU A 91 3.90 -9.78 3.07
N THR A 92 3.26 -10.94 2.94
CA THR A 92 2.43 -11.50 4.02
C THR A 92 3.25 -11.85 5.25
N GLN A 93 4.57 -11.92 5.15
CA GLN A 93 5.44 -12.24 6.28
C GLN A 93 5.94 -10.99 7.01
N VAL A 94 5.87 -9.82 6.38
CA VAL A 94 6.36 -8.59 6.98
C VAL A 94 5.27 -7.57 7.23
N ALA A 95 4.09 -7.78 6.67
CA ALA A 95 2.93 -6.90 6.87
C ALA A 95 1.70 -7.75 7.16
N LYS A 96 0.73 -7.17 7.85
CA LYS A 96 -0.55 -7.84 8.06
C LYS A 96 -1.42 -7.58 6.82
N VAL A 97 -1.77 -8.66 6.13
CA VAL A 97 -2.53 -8.57 4.88
C VAL A 97 -3.91 -9.18 5.08
N MET A 98 -4.94 -8.41 4.71
CA MET A 98 -6.31 -8.90 4.70
C MET A 98 -6.86 -8.80 3.28
N ILE A 99 -7.38 -9.91 2.78
CA ILE A 99 -7.96 -9.97 1.44
C ILE A 99 -9.47 -9.74 1.54
N ARG A 100 -9.95 -8.90 0.65
CA ARG A 100 -11.36 -8.55 0.63
C ARG A 100 -12.07 -8.91 -0.65
#